data_7aa9c9ea10e2fda4097b48296d808277
#
_entry.id   7aa9c9ea10e2fda4097b48296d808277
#
_cell.length_a   1.000
_cell.length_b   1.000
_cell.length_c   1.000
_cell.angle_alpha   90.00
_cell.angle_beta   90.00
_cell.angle_gamma   90.00
#
_symmetry.space_group_name_H-M   'P 1'
#
loop_
_entity.id
_entity.type
_entity.pdbx_description
1 polymer ?
#
loop_
_entity_poly.entity_id
_entity_poly.type
_entity_poly.pdbx_seq_one_letter_code
_entity_poly.pdbx_strand_id
1 'polypeptide(L)'
;MRYRTEGSEVVALHQVSLEVGAGEFVSLLGPSGCGKTTLLRIMADLQQPTSGVVKIAGKSPKEARLSQKYGIVFQSPVLYDWRTVKANITLPLEMMSIPKAERNRRADELLELVGLGNFSDRYPWQLSGGMQQRVAIARALAIRPEILLMDEPFSALDEFTRERLNEELLAIWKQIQSTVVFVTHSIPEAVFLSDRVFVLSPHPGRLSAVVDIPLPRPRTQSMRNDPEFFRLITEIRDRFEGV
;
A
#
# COMPACT_ATOMS: atom_id res chain seq x y z
N MET A 1 19.61 -2.86 -6.34
CA MET A 1 18.94 -4.04 -6.92
C MET A 1 19.22 -4.11 -8.41
N ARG A 2 19.75 -5.23 -8.88
CA ARG A 2 20.14 -5.44 -10.28
C ARG A 2 19.43 -6.66 -10.85
N TYR A 3 18.91 -6.53 -12.05
CA TYR A 3 18.37 -7.64 -12.83
C TYR A 3 19.36 -8.04 -13.91
N ARG A 4 19.58 -9.34 -14.07
CA ARG A 4 20.38 -9.87 -15.18
C ARG A 4 19.42 -10.45 -16.22
N THR A 5 19.49 -9.92 -17.43
CA THR A 5 18.82 -10.45 -18.62
C THR A 5 19.88 -11.01 -19.57
N GLU A 6 19.49 -11.83 -20.53
CA GLU A 6 20.43 -12.36 -21.54
C GLU A 6 21.17 -11.20 -22.24
N GLY A 7 22.44 -10.98 -21.86
CA GLY A 7 23.33 -9.98 -22.46
C GLY A 7 23.31 -8.57 -21.86
N SER A 8 22.50 -8.29 -20.80
CA SER A 8 22.48 -6.96 -20.16
C SER A 8 22.22 -7.03 -18.63
N GLU A 9 22.72 -6.03 -17.93
CA GLU A 9 22.42 -5.81 -16.50
C GLU A 9 21.60 -4.51 -16.36
N VAL A 10 20.43 -4.60 -15.75
CA VAL A 10 19.56 -3.45 -15.48
C VAL A 10 19.57 -3.13 -13.99
N VAL A 11 19.98 -1.93 -13.61
CA VAL A 11 20.03 -1.46 -12.23
C VAL A 11 18.70 -0.80 -11.86
N ALA A 12 17.75 -1.53 -11.33
CA ALA A 12 16.42 -0.99 -10.98
C ALA A 12 16.48 -0.02 -9.78
N LEU A 13 17.27 -0.36 -8.74
CA LEU A 13 17.43 0.46 -7.54
C LEU A 13 18.93 0.60 -7.21
N HIS A 14 19.35 1.81 -6.89
CA HIS A 14 20.73 2.11 -6.56
C HIS A 14 20.82 2.88 -5.24
N GLN A 15 21.41 2.25 -4.20
CA GLN A 15 21.69 2.87 -2.89
C GLN A 15 20.47 3.57 -2.27
N VAL A 16 19.33 2.87 -2.22
CA VAL A 16 18.13 3.35 -1.53
C VAL A 16 18.26 3.01 -0.05
N SER A 17 18.23 4.02 0.81
CA SER A 17 18.16 3.88 2.26
C SER A 17 16.98 4.70 2.78
N LEU A 18 16.06 4.07 3.49
CA LEU A 18 14.91 4.73 4.11
C LEU A 18 14.56 4.05 5.43
N GLU A 19 13.94 4.81 6.31
CA GLU A 19 13.45 4.33 7.58
C GLU A 19 12.01 4.81 7.78
N VAL A 20 11.15 3.91 8.26
CA VAL A 20 9.73 4.17 8.52
C VAL A 20 9.44 3.88 9.97
N GLY A 21 8.86 4.83 10.67
CA GLY A 21 8.46 4.69 12.06
C GLY A 21 7.23 3.80 12.23
N ALA A 22 7.07 3.20 13.39
CA ALA A 22 5.88 2.44 13.72
C ALA A 22 4.64 3.34 13.73
N GLY A 23 3.56 2.89 13.11
CA GLY A 23 2.30 3.64 13.00
C GLY A 23 2.32 4.79 11.99
N GLU A 24 3.42 5.03 11.26
CA GLU A 24 3.43 6.03 10.18
C GLU A 24 2.69 5.55 8.94
N PHE A 25 2.08 6.50 8.25
CA PHE A 25 1.62 6.33 6.86
C PHE A 25 2.63 7.02 5.94
N VAL A 26 3.38 6.25 5.14
CA VAL A 26 4.38 6.82 4.23
C VAL A 26 4.08 6.45 2.78
N SER A 27 4.37 7.36 1.86
CA SER A 27 4.29 7.08 0.42
C SER A 27 5.67 6.96 -0.22
N LEU A 28 5.81 5.98 -1.12
CA LEU A 28 6.89 5.87 -2.09
C LEU A 28 6.38 6.46 -3.39
N LEU A 29 6.87 7.62 -3.75
CA LEU A 29 6.48 8.39 -4.92
C LEU A 29 7.60 8.38 -5.97
N GLY A 30 7.25 8.27 -7.23
CA GLY A 30 8.25 8.30 -8.32
C GLY A 30 7.63 7.97 -9.67
N PRO A 31 8.31 8.25 -10.79
CA PRO A 31 7.81 7.96 -12.12
C PRO A 31 7.65 6.44 -12.34
N SER A 32 6.91 6.07 -13.38
CA SER A 32 6.78 4.67 -13.78
C SER A 32 8.15 4.07 -14.10
N GLY A 33 8.38 2.82 -13.63
CA GLY A 33 9.64 2.12 -13.87
C GLY A 33 10.82 2.52 -12.97
N CYS A 34 10.68 3.46 -12.03
CA CYS A 34 11.77 3.85 -11.13
C CYS A 34 12.09 2.83 -10.01
N GLY A 35 11.32 1.74 -9.89
CA GLY A 35 11.62 0.65 -8.95
C GLY A 35 10.79 0.63 -7.67
N LYS A 36 9.71 1.42 -7.54
CA LYS A 36 8.80 1.42 -6.35
C LYS A 36 8.27 0.03 -6.02
N THR A 37 7.65 -0.62 -7.00
CA THR A 37 7.16 -2.01 -6.88
C THR A 37 8.29 -2.99 -6.54
N THR A 38 9.48 -2.80 -7.12
CA THR A 38 10.66 -3.62 -6.79
C THR A 38 11.05 -3.47 -5.32
N LEU A 39 11.07 -2.24 -4.82
CA LEU A 39 11.37 -1.96 -3.41
C LEU A 39 10.32 -2.60 -2.48
N LEU A 40 9.03 -2.45 -2.81
CA LEU A 40 7.96 -3.06 -2.05
C LEU A 40 8.03 -4.59 -2.08
N ARG A 41 8.34 -5.21 -3.22
CA ARG A 41 8.54 -6.66 -3.34
C ARG A 41 9.73 -7.17 -2.51
N ILE A 42 10.79 -6.38 -2.38
CA ILE A 42 11.92 -6.70 -1.51
C ILE A 42 11.47 -6.66 -0.04
N MET A 43 10.72 -5.64 0.37
CA MET A 43 10.14 -5.56 1.73
C MET A 43 9.24 -6.77 2.02
N ALA A 44 8.49 -7.22 1.03
CA ALA A 44 7.56 -8.37 1.16
C ALA A 44 8.25 -9.76 0.99
N ASP A 45 9.57 -9.86 0.98
CA ASP A 45 10.29 -11.13 0.72
C ASP A 45 9.83 -11.86 -0.57
N LEU A 46 9.26 -11.13 -1.51
CA LEU A 46 8.88 -11.64 -2.83
C LEU A 46 10.06 -11.57 -3.80
N GLN A 47 11.09 -10.81 -3.44
CA GLN A 47 12.31 -10.65 -4.20
C GLN A 47 13.50 -10.37 -3.26
N GLN A 48 14.63 -11.03 -3.52
CA GLN A 48 15.85 -10.80 -2.74
C GLN A 48 16.62 -9.60 -3.28
N PRO A 49 17.13 -8.69 -2.42
CA PRO A 49 18.01 -7.60 -2.87
C PRO A 49 19.35 -8.16 -3.34
N THR A 50 19.97 -7.53 -4.35
CA THR A 50 21.32 -7.90 -4.81
C THR A 50 22.38 -7.60 -3.74
N SER A 51 22.17 -6.54 -2.95
CA SER A 51 23.02 -6.12 -1.84
C SER A 51 22.24 -5.22 -0.90
N GLY A 52 22.74 -5.03 0.32
CA GLY A 52 22.10 -4.23 1.36
C GLY A 52 21.31 -5.08 2.36
N VAL A 53 20.69 -4.42 3.33
CA VAL A 53 19.94 -5.05 4.42
C VAL A 53 18.56 -4.42 4.48
N VAL A 54 17.53 -5.25 4.62
CA VAL A 54 16.15 -4.82 4.87
C VAL A 54 15.69 -5.40 6.20
N LYS A 55 15.04 -4.58 7.01
CA LYS A 55 14.41 -5.00 8.26
C LYS A 55 12.95 -4.56 8.27
N ILE A 56 12.07 -5.44 8.67
CA ILE A 56 10.63 -5.24 8.79
C ILE A 56 10.25 -5.55 10.24
N ALA A 57 9.82 -4.55 11.00
CA ALA A 57 9.60 -4.68 12.45
C ALA A 57 10.80 -5.34 13.18
N GLY A 58 12.03 -4.91 12.85
CA GLY A 58 13.26 -5.44 13.42
C GLY A 58 13.72 -6.81 12.89
N LYS A 59 12.92 -7.50 12.08
CA LYS A 59 13.18 -8.84 11.52
C LYS A 59 13.62 -8.77 10.06
N SER A 60 14.22 -9.85 9.54
CA SER A 60 14.39 -9.98 8.10
C SER A 60 13.04 -10.06 7.39
N PRO A 61 12.93 -9.67 6.09
CA PRO A 61 11.69 -9.80 5.33
C PRO A 61 11.11 -11.20 5.37
N LYS A 62 11.96 -12.23 5.29
CA LYS A 62 11.55 -13.65 5.39
C LYS A 62 10.92 -13.97 6.75
N GLU A 63 11.55 -13.57 7.85
CA GLU A 63 11.01 -13.79 9.19
C GLU A 63 9.71 -13.01 9.40
N ALA A 64 9.61 -11.76 8.90
CA ALA A 64 8.41 -10.96 8.95
C ALA A 64 7.26 -11.63 8.19
N ARG A 65 7.52 -12.19 7.00
CA ARG A 65 6.54 -12.95 6.21
C ARG A 65 6.07 -14.20 6.94
N LEU A 66 7.00 -15.01 7.45
CA LEU A 66 6.67 -16.24 8.16
C LEU A 66 5.93 -15.98 9.48
N SER A 67 6.18 -14.85 10.14
CA SER A 67 5.46 -14.42 11.35
C SER A 67 4.27 -13.49 11.06
N GLN A 68 3.86 -13.36 9.78
CA GLN A 68 2.66 -12.64 9.33
C GLN A 68 2.61 -11.18 9.81
N LYS A 69 3.77 -10.53 9.87
CA LYS A 69 3.88 -9.15 10.34
C LYS A 69 3.31 -8.12 9.38
N TYR A 70 3.12 -8.47 8.11
CA TYR A 70 2.60 -7.55 7.11
C TYR A 70 1.47 -8.16 6.28
N GLY A 71 0.55 -7.30 5.84
CA GLY A 71 -0.41 -7.54 4.76
C GLY A 71 0.05 -6.87 3.49
N ILE A 72 -0.33 -7.41 2.34
CA ILE A 72 0.00 -6.82 1.03
C ILE A 72 -1.26 -6.62 0.21
N VAL A 73 -1.36 -5.44 -0.44
CA VAL A 73 -2.39 -5.08 -1.41
C VAL A 73 -1.68 -4.76 -2.71
N PHE A 74 -2.01 -5.49 -3.77
CA PHE A 74 -1.44 -5.32 -5.10
C PHE A 74 -2.25 -4.30 -5.92
N GLN A 75 -1.67 -3.81 -6.99
CA GLN A 75 -2.30 -2.91 -7.96
C GLN A 75 -3.59 -3.52 -8.54
N SER A 76 -3.56 -4.79 -8.91
CA SER A 76 -4.76 -5.57 -9.19
C SER A 76 -5.27 -6.23 -7.91
N PRO A 77 -6.57 -6.28 -7.63
CA PRO A 77 -7.13 -6.87 -6.40
C PRO A 77 -6.76 -8.35 -6.19
N VAL A 78 -6.46 -9.09 -7.26
CA VAL A 78 -6.06 -10.51 -7.24
C VAL A 78 -7.01 -11.34 -6.36
N LEU A 79 -8.32 -11.17 -6.58
CA LEU A 79 -9.36 -11.97 -5.91
C LEU A 79 -9.56 -13.28 -6.67
N TYR A 80 -9.92 -14.34 -5.95
CA TYR A 80 -10.31 -15.61 -6.57
C TYR A 80 -11.75 -15.53 -7.04
N ASP A 81 -11.99 -15.58 -8.35
CA ASP A 81 -13.31 -15.42 -8.97
C ASP A 81 -14.31 -16.50 -8.57
N TRP A 82 -13.84 -17.70 -8.24
CA TRP A 82 -14.66 -18.83 -7.77
C TRP A 82 -14.98 -18.79 -6.27
N ARG A 83 -14.51 -17.79 -5.54
CA ARG A 83 -14.79 -17.59 -4.11
C ARG A 83 -15.66 -16.36 -3.91
N THR A 84 -16.58 -16.44 -2.97
CA THR A 84 -17.34 -15.26 -2.56
C THR A 84 -16.42 -14.18 -1.96
N VAL A 85 -16.94 -12.98 -1.81
CA VAL A 85 -16.27 -11.85 -1.15
C VAL A 85 -15.78 -12.26 0.24
N LYS A 86 -16.69 -12.80 1.07
CA LYS A 86 -16.36 -13.30 2.41
C LYS A 86 -15.28 -14.39 2.38
N ALA A 87 -15.39 -15.33 1.44
CA ALA A 87 -14.41 -16.40 1.29
C ALA A 87 -13.04 -15.90 0.82
N ASN A 88 -12.97 -14.83 0.02
CA ASN A 88 -11.70 -14.18 -0.31
C ASN A 88 -11.05 -13.53 0.92
N ILE A 89 -11.84 -12.88 1.79
CA ILE A 89 -11.33 -12.25 3.02
C ILE A 89 -10.85 -13.30 4.02
N THR A 90 -11.57 -14.42 4.16
CA THR A 90 -11.19 -15.49 5.12
C THR A 90 -9.97 -16.31 4.68
N LEU A 91 -9.55 -16.24 3.42
CA LEU A 91 -8.50 -17.07 2.86
C LEU A 91 -7.19 -17.09 3.69
N PRO A 92 -6.60 -15.94 4.09
CA PRO A 92 -5.38 -15.95 4.90
C PRO A 92 -5.60 -16.68 6.24
N LEU A 93 -6.75 -16.51 6.85
CA LEU A 93 -7.10 -17.16 8.13
C LEU A 93 -7.34 -18.67 7.96
N GLU A 94 -7.81 -19.10 6.78
CA GLU A 94 -7.90 -20.53 6.42
C GLU A 94 -6.52 -21.18 6.37
N MET A 95 -5.57 -20.50 5.72
CA MET A 95 -4.18 -20.97 5.64
C MET A 95 -3.50 -21.07 7.00
N MET A 96 -3.95 -20.25 7.97
CA MET A 96 -3.50 -20.28 9.37
C MET A 96 -4.24 -21.33 10.22
N SER A 97 -5.16 -22.10 9.63
CA SER A 97 -5.98 -23.08 10.34
C SER A 97 -6.85 -22.48 11.46
N ILE A 98 -7.21 -21.20 11.37
CA ILE A 98 -8.12 -20.53 12.31
C ILE A 98 -9.52 -21.17 12.22
N PRO A 99 -10.22 -21.41 13.34
CA PRO A 99 -11.55 -22.02 13.34
C PRO A 99 -12.57 -21.23 12.50
N LYS A 100 -13.46 -21.94 11.79
CA LYS A 100 -14.44 -21.34 10.85
C LYS A 100 -15.29 -20.24 11.49
N ALA A 101 -15.72 -20.44 12.72
CA ALA A 101 -16.54 -19.44 13.43
C ALA A 101 -15.78 -18.12 13.63
N GLU A 102 -14.51 -18.19 14.02
CA GLU A 102 -13.66 -17.02 14.22
C GLU A 102 -13.33 -16.32 12.89
N ARG A 103 -13.00 -17.08 11.83
CA ARG A 103 -12.78 -16.53 10.49
C ARG A 103 -13.99 -15.77 9.99
N ASN A 104 -15.19 -16.33 10.14
CA ASN A 104 -16.44 -15.71 9.71
C ASN A 104 -16.69 -14.42 10.46
N ARG A 105 -16.57 -14.44 11.79
CA ARG A 105 -16.72 -13.22 12.62
C ARG A 105 -15.75 -12.14 12.18
N ARG A 106 -14.48 -12.49 11.98
CA ARG A 106 -13.46 -11.52 11.51
C ARG A 106 -13.76 -10.97 10.12
N ALA A 107 -14.25 -11.81 9.21
CA ALA A 107 -14.64 -11.36 7.87
C ALA A 107 -15.84 -10.42 7.92
N ASP A 108 -16.83 -10.66 8.78
CA ASP A 108 -17.98 -9.78 8.95
C ASP A 108 -17.54 -8.41 9.51
N GLU A 109 -16.69 -8.38 10.54
CA GLU A 109 -16.09 -7.14 11.06
C GLU A 109 -15.37 -6.33 9.95
N LEU A 110 -14.61 -7.01 9.10
CA LEU A 110 -13.86 -6.37 8.02
C LEU A 110 -14.75 -5.91 6.87
N LEU A 111 -15.82 -6.65 6.56
CA LEU A 111 -16.80 -6.24 5.58
C LEU A 111 -17.53 -4.96 6.00
N GLU A 112 -17.90 -4.84 7.27
CA GLU A 112 -18.47 -3.60 7.82
C GLU A 112 -17.45 -2.46 7.77
N LEU A 113 -16.20 -2.71 8.15
CA LEU A 113 -15.12 -1.73 8.13
C LEU A 113 -14.89 -1.12 6.74
N VAL A 114 -15.01 -1.94 5.68
CA VAL A 114 -14.82 -1.47 4.29
C VAL A 114 -16.15 -1.11 3.59
N GLY A 115 -17.27 -1.08 4.32
CA GLY A 115 -18.60 -0.70 3.79
C GLY A 115 -19.18 -1.70 2.79
N LEU A 116 -18.90 -3.00 2.94
CA LEU A 116 -19.34 -4.07 2.05
C LEU A 116 -20.15 -5.18 2.77
N GLY A 117 -20.76 -4.91 3.93
CA GLY A 117 -21.52 -5.89 4.72
C GLY A 117 -22.57 -6.65 3.90
N ASN A 118 -23.30 -5.95 3.03
CA ASN A 118 -24.35 -6.53 2.18
C ASN A 118 -23.83 -7.34 0.96
N PHE A 119 -22.50 -7.45 0.79
CA PHE A 119 -21.89 -8.09 -0.37
C PHE A 119 -21.14 -9.39 -0.03
N SER A 120 -21.30 -9.93 1.18
CA SER A 120 -20.56 -11.09 1.70
C SER A 120 -20.61 -12.31 0.77
N ASP A 121 -21.79 -12.59 0.21
CA ASP A 121 -22.05 -13.76 -0.63
C ASP A 121 -21.90 -13.50 -2.14
N ARG A 122 -21.55 -12.26 -2.52
CA ARG A 122 -21.28 -11.92 -3.91
C ARG A 122 -19.92 -12.46 -4.34
N TYR A 123 -19.74 -12.61 -5.67
CA TYR A 123 -18.48 -12.99 -6.29
C TYR A 123 -17.76 -11.75 -6.83
N PRO A 124 -16.41 -11.78 -7.00
CA PRO A 124 -15.64 -10.62 -7.46
C PRO A 124 -16.18 -9.97 -8.73
N TRP A 125 -16.58 -10.74 -9.72
CA TRP A 125 -17.11 -10.26 -10.99
C TRP A 125 -18.47 -9.51 -10.88
N GLN A 126 -19.13 -9.57 -9.72
CA GLN A 126 -20.36 -8.82 -9.42
C GLN A 126 -20.07 -7.45 -8.77
N LEU A 127 -18.79 -7.12 -8.52
CA LEU A 127 -18.36 -5.91 -7.85
C LEU A 127 -17.70 -4.92 -8.81
N SER A 128 -17.84 -3.62 -8.55
CA SER A 128 -17.03 -2.60 -9.21
C SER A 128 -15.55 -2.74 -8.84
N GLY A 129 -14.64 -2.17 -9.65
CA GLY A 129 -13.20 -2.21 -9.38
C GLY A 129 -12.83 -1.64 -8.00
N GLY A 130 -13.45 -0.53 -7.60
CA GLY A 130 -13.26 0.04 -6.26
C GLY A 130 -13.74 -0.86 -5.13
N MET A 131 -14.86 -1.56 -5.32
CA MET A 131 -15.35 -2.56 -4.35
C MET A 131 -14.39 -3.75 -4.26
N GLN A 132 -13.88 -4.25 -5.38
CA GLN A 132 -12.90 -5.33 -5.39
C GLN A 132 -11.63 -4.91 -4.65
N GLN A 133 -11.19 -3.66 -4.79
CA GLN A 133 -10.02 -3.14 -4.09
C GLN A 133 -10.26 -3.07 -2.58
N ARG A 134 -11.45 -2.68 -2.13
CA ARG A 134 -11.84 -2.73 -0.71
C ARG A 134 -11.80 -4.16 -0.17
N VAL A 135 -12.24 -5.15 -0.94
CA VAL A 135 -12.13 -6.58 -0.56
C VAL A 135 -10.66 -7.00 -0.42
N ALA A 136 -9.78 -6.56 -1.34
CA ALA A 136 -8.35 -6.84 -1.26
C ALA A 136 -7.71 -6.21 -0.01
N ILE A 137 -8.11 -4.98 0.37
CA ILE A 137 -7.70 -4.32 1.61
C ILE A 137 -8.20 -5.12 2.82
N ALA A 138 -9.48 -5.48 2.87
CA ALA A 138 -10.06 -6.28 3.94
C ALA A 138 -9.34 -7.62 4.10
N ARG A 139 -9.02 -8.30 3.00
CA ARG A 139 -8.24 -9.55 3.00
C ARG A 139 -6.84 -9.35 3.58
N ALA A 140 -6.15 -8.27 3.21
CA ALA A 140 -4.83 -7.96 3.75
C ALA A 140 -4.88 -7.67 5.27
N LEU A 141 -5.98 -7.09 5.76
CA LEU A 141 -6.21 -6.79 7.17
C LEU A 141 -6.70 -8.00 7.99
N ALA A 142 -7.06 -9.11 7.37
CA ALA A 142 -7.62 -10.27 8.06
C ALA A 142 -6.70 -10.79 9.16
N ILE A 143 -5.40 -10.83 8.90
CA ILE A 143 -4.36 -11.31 9.82
C ILE A 143 -3.92 -10.29 10.87
N ARG A 144 -4.54 -9.10 10.93
CA ARG A 144 -4.14 -7.98 11.82
C ARG A 144 -2.66 -7.62 11.68
N PRO A 145 -2.21 -7.24 10.49
CA PRO A 145 -0.80 -6.98 10.25
C PRO A 145 -0.31 -5.73 10.99
N GLU A 146 0.95 -5.74 11.44
CA GLU A 146 1.62 -4.55 11.99
C GLU A 146 1.97 -3.54 10.87
N ILE A 147 2.16 -4.05 9.64
CA ILE A 147 2.56 -3.26 8.48
C ILE A 147 1.66 -3.62 7.29
N LEU A 148 1.19 -2.60 6.57
CA LEU A 148 0.43 -2.75 5.33
C LEU A 148 1.25 -2.22 4.15
N LEU A 149 1.58 -3.10 3.22
CA LEU A 149 2.29 -2.78 1.99
C LEU A 149 1.28 -2.65 0.85
N MET A 150 1.23 -1.51 0.17
CA MET A 150 0.23 -1.24 -0.86
C MET A 150 0.91 -0.77 -2.15
N ASP A 151 0.72 -1.52 -3.25
CA ASP A 151 1.32 -1.24 -4.56
C ASP A 151 0.30 -0.62 -5.50
N GLU A 152 0.29 0.70 -5.62
CA GLU A 152 -0.60 1.49 -6.48
C GLU A 152 -2.09 1.03 -6.45
N PRO A 153 -2.71 0.85 -5.26
CA PRO A 153 -3.98 0.14 -5.15
C PRO A 153 -5.15 0.84 -5.87
N PHE A 154 -5.04 2.14 -6.13
CA PHE A 154 -6.12 2.92 -6.73
C PHE A 154 -5.79 3.46 -8.13
N SER A 155 -4.67 3.04 -8.74
CA SER A 155 -4.20 3.56 -10.02
C SER A 155 -5.14 3.30 -11.21
N ALA A 156 -5.93 2.21 -11.16
CA ALA A 156 -6.87 1.85 -12.20
C ALA A 156 -8.25 2.52 -12.09
N LEU A 157 -8.45 3.38 -11.08
CA LEU A 157 -9.74 4.02 -10.80
C LEU A 157 -9.77 5.45 -11.32
N ASP A 158 -10.98 5.93 -11.64
CA ASP A 158 -11.21 7.34 -11.96
C ASP A 158 -10.88 8.25 -10.75
N GLU A 159 -10.68 9.53 -11.02
CA GLU A 159 -10.20 10.48 -10.01
C GLU A 159 -11.16 10.61 -8.81
N PHE A 160 -12.47 10.75 -9.07
CA PHE A 160 -13.47 10.90 -7.99
C PHE A 160 -13.55 9.67 -7.10
N THR A 161 -13.55 8.49 -7.71
CA THR A 161 -13.55 7.22 -6.96
C THR A 161 -12.27 7.07 -6.14
N ARG A 162 -11.11 7.41 -6.71
CA ARG A 162 -9.81 7.36 -6.03
C ARG A 162 -9.75 8.30 -4.83
N GLU A 163 -10.22 9.55 -4.98
CA GLU A 163 -10.26 10.52 -3.88
C GLU A 163 -11.13 10.04 -2.71
N ARG A 164 -12.31 9.51 -3.01
CA ARG A 164 -13.18 8.92 -2.00
C ARG A 164 -12.54 7.75 -1.29
N LEU A 165 -11.89 6.85 -2.03
CA LEU A 165 -11.20 5.68 -1.45
C LEU A 165 -9.97 6.08 -0.62
N ASN A 166 -9.30 7.17 -0.96
CA ASN A 166 -8.23 7.71 -0.13
C ASN A 166 -8.75 8.18 1.25
N GLU A 167 -9.89 8.84 1.29
CA GLU A 167 -10.52 9.26 2.56
C GLU A 167 -10.98 8.06 3.38
N GLU A 168 -11.63 7.08 2.73
CA GLU A 168 -12.03 5.82 3.36
C GLU A 168 -10.81 5.03 3.90
N LEU A 169 -9.70 4.99 3.15
CA LEU A 169 -8.47 4.34 3.59
C LEU A 169 -7.90 5.00 4.85
N LEU A 170 -7.92 6.32 4.94
CA LEU A 170 -7.50 7.03 6.16
C LEU A 170 -8.42 6.73 7.34
N ALA A 171 -9.73 6.62 7.11
CA ALA A 171 -10.67 6.23 8.16
C ALA A 171 -10.42 4.80 8.68
N ILE A 172 -10.12 3.86 7.77
CA ILE A 172 -9.70 2.49 8.10
C ILE A 172 -8.38 2.52 8.86
N TRP A 173 -7.37 3.21 8.34
CA TRP A 173 -6.05 3.29 8.95
C TRP A 173 -6.08 3.83 10.37
N LYS A 174 -6.90 4.86 10.64
CA LYS A 174 -7.11 5.41 11.98
C LYS A 174 -7.56 4.36 13.01
N GLN A 175 -8.34 3.35 12.56
CA GLN A 175 -8.84 2.29 13.42
C GLN A 175 -7.83 1.17 13.64
N ILE A 176 -7.03 0.84 12.62
CA ILE A 176 -6.10 -0.29 12.67
C ILE A 176 -4.71 0.08 13.21
N GLN A 177 -4.30 1.34 13.06
CA GLN A 177 -2.99 1.87 13.51
C GLN A 177 -1.76 1.09 13.00
N SER A 178 -1.89 0.41 11.88
CA SER A 178 -0.75 -0.26 11.23
C SER A 178 0.17 0.76 10.57
N THR A 179 1.46 0.46 10.50
CA THR A 179 2.39 1.20 9.64
C THR A 179 2.02 0.95 8.18
N VAL A 180 1.95 1.98 7.35
CA VAL A 180 1.60 1.85 5.92
C VAL A 180 2.73 2.31 5.04
N VAL A 181 3.13 1.46 4.08
CA VAL A 181 3.99 1.83 2.95
C VAL A 181 3.14 1.78 1.68
N PHE A 182 2.85 2.95 1.15
CA PHE A 182 1.94 3.14 0.02
C PHE A 182 2.72 3.56 -1.22
N VAL A 183 2.65 2.79 -2.27
CA VAL A 183 3.26 3.12 -3.56
C VAL A 183 2.25 3.86 -4.41
N THR A 184 2.64 5.00 -4.96
CA THR A 184 1.84 5.77 -5.90
C THR A 184 2.72 6.56 -6.88
N HIS A 185 2.13 7.00 -7.99
CA HIS A 185 2.70 8.00 -8.90
C HIS A 185 1.94 9.34 -8.84
N SER A 186 0.92 9.45 -7.99
CA SER A 186 0.10 10.66 -7.81
C SER A 186 0.62 11.49 -6.65
N ILE A 187 1.10 12.70 -6.92
CA ILE A 187 1.55 13.65 -5.89
C ILE A 187 0.39 14.04 -4.95
N PRO A 188 -0.82 14.42 -5.46
CA PRO A 188 -1.94 14.74 -4.58
C PRO A 188 -2.35 13.59 -3.65
N GLU A 189 -2.28 12.35 -4.13
CA GLU A 189 -2.57 11.17 -3.32
C GLU A 189 -1.53 10.99 -2.21
N ALA A 190 -0.24 11.10 -2.54
CA ALA A 190 0.84 11.00 -1.56
C ALA A 190 0.73 12.08 -0.47
N VAL A 191 0.45 13.33 -0.85
CA VAL A 191 0.24 14.44 0.10
C VAL A 191 -0.99 14.22 0.97
N PHE A 192 -2.09 13.73 0.39
CA PHE A 192 -3.33 13.52 1.14
C PHE A 192 -3.21 12.39 2.16
N LEU A 193 -2.49 11.31 1.84
CA LEU A 193 -2.45 10.12 2.67
C LEU A 193 -1.34 10.15 3.73
N SER A 194 -0.16 10.68 3.40
CA SER A 194 1.08 10.35 4.12
C SER A 194 1.48 11.33 5.20
N ASP A 195 2.22 10.85 6.18
CA ASP A 195 2.96 11.67 7.14
C ASP A 195 4.31 12.10 6.53
N ARG A 196 4.92 11.22 5.70
CA ARG A 196 6.13 11.51 4.90
C ARG A 196 6.03 10.93 3.50
N VAL A 197 6.62 11.61 2.54
CA VAL A 197 6.73 11.17 1.15
C VAL A 197 8.21 10.94 0.80
N PHE A 198 8.54 9.72 0.42
CA PHE A 198 9.85 9.34 -0.12
C PHE A 198 9.81 9.47 -1.63
N VAL A 199 10.53 10.43 -2.18
CA VAL A 199 10.59 10.70 -3.62
C VAL A 199 11.74 9.91 -4.23
N LEU A 200 11.43 9.06 -5.21
CA LEU A 200 12.42 8.28 -5.95
C LEU A 200 12.71 8.94 -7.31
N SER A 201 14.00 9.02 -7.65
CA SER A 201 14.46 9.49 -8.97
C SER A 201 13.99 8.57 -10.11
N PRO A 202 14.01 9.05 -11.36
CA PRO A 202 13.92 8.18 -12.54
C PRO A 202 14.96 7.06 -12.50
N HIS A 203 14.81 6.10 -13.39
CA HIS A 203 15.69 4.91 -13.49
C HIS A 203 17.19 5.27 -13.64
N PRO A 204 18.12 4.67 -12.85
CA PRO A 204 17.90 3.77 -11.71
C PRO A 204 17.35 4.51 -10.48
N GLY A 205 16.30 3.94 -9.84
CA GLY A 205 15.67 4.57 -8.69
C GLY A 205 16.65 4.77 -7.53
N ARG A 206 16.72 6.01 -7.06
CA ARG A 206 17.46 6.45 -5.86
C ARG A 206 16.50 7.26 -4.99
N LEU A 207 16.72 7.28 -3.70
CA LEU A 207 16.00 8.22 -2.84
C LEU A 207 16.53 9.64 -3.15
N SER A 208 15.67 10.46 -3.75
CA SER A 208 15.98 11.84 -4.15
C SER A 208 15.67 12.83 -3.02
N ALA A 209 14.52 12.65 -2.37
CA ALA A 209 14.10 13.50 -1.26
C ALA A 209 13.19 12.76 -0.30
N VAL A 210 13.10 13.27 0.92
CA VAL A 210 12.07 12.95 1.91
C VAL A 210 11.36 14.25 2.25
N VAL A 211 10.03 14.25 2.11
CA VAL A 211 9.20 15.43 2.38
C VAL A 211 8.22 15.10 3.50
N ASP A 212 8.30 15.85 4.59
CA ASP A 212 7.34 15.76 5.70
C ASP A 212 6.03 16.43 5.30
N ILE A 213 4.90 15.84 5.69
CA ILE A 213 3.57 16.35 5.39
C ILE A 213 2.90 16.77 6.70
N PRO A 214 3.06 18.03 7.14
CA PRO A 214 2.57 18.50 8.43
C PRO A 214 1.06 18.82 8.42
N LEU A 215 0.30 18.28 7.47
CA LEU A 215 -1.14 18.45 7.42
C LEU A 215 -1.80 17.74 8.59
N PRO A 216 -2.71 18.42 9.33
CA PRO A 216 -3.36 17.83 10.49
C PRO A 216 -4.25 16.62 10.11
N ARG A 217 -4.51 15.75 11.08
CA ARG A 217 -5.47 14.64 10.95
C ARG A 217 -6.67 14.87 11.88
N PRO A 218 -7.90 14.45 11.53
CA PRO A 218 -8.27 13.72 10.31
C PRO A 218 -8.24 14.59 9.06
N ARG A 219 -7.79 14.04 7.94
CA ARG A 219 -7.81 14.72 6.66
C ARG A 219 -9.13 14.48 5.96
N THR A 220 -9.70 15.54 5.39
CA THR A 220 -10.99 15.55 4.70
C THR A 220 -10.83 16.07 3.28
N GLN A 221 -11.81 15.79 2.43
CA GLN A 221 -11.83 16.24 1.04
C GLN A 221 -11.62 17.77 0.91
N SER A 222 -12.18 18.56 1.84
CA SER A 222 -12.04 20.02 1.81
C SER A 222 -10.60 20.52 1.91
N MET A 223 -9.71 19.75 2.57
CA MET A 223 -8.29 20.12 2.71
C MET A 223 -7.54 20.09 1.38
N ARG A 224 -8.08 19.44 0.34
CA ARG A 224 -7.51 19.46 -1.00
C ARG A 224 -7.54 20.85 -1.64
N ASN A 225 -8.41 21.76 -1.13
CA ASN A 225 -8.51 23.15 -1.56
C ASN A 225 -7.68 24.11 -0.68
N ASP A 226 -6.95 23.61 0.31
CA ASP A 226 -6.13 24.39 1.20
C ASP A 226 -4.85 24.86 0.48
N PRO A 227 -4.45 26.15 0.61
CA PRO A 227 -3.18 26.63 0.07
C PRO A 227 -1.96 25.81 0.50
N GLU A 228 -1.95 25.31 1.73
CA GLU A 228 -0.85 24.48 2.24
C GLU A 228 -0.77 23.13 1.50
N PHE A 229 -1.91 22.54 1.12
CA PHE A 229 -1.95 21.35 0.30
C PHE A 229 -1.30 21.57 -1.07
N PHE A 230 -1.63 22.70 -1.72
CA PHE A 230 -1.02 23.08 -3.00
C PHE A 230 0.47 23.39 -2.88
N ARG A 231 0.89 24.03 -1.78
CA ARG A 231 2.30 24.29 -1.51
C ARG A 231 3.11 23.00 -1.44
N LEU A 232 2.60 22.01 -0.72
CA LEU A 232 3.25 20.70 -0.59
C LEU A 232 3.31 19.94 -1.93
N ILE A 233 2.25 20.01 -2.75
CA ILE A 233 2.27 19.46 -4.11
C ILE A 233 3.37 20.08 -4.95
N THR A 234 3.49 21.40 -4.89
CA THR A 234 4.52 22.17 -5.64
C THR A 234 5.91 21.79 -5.14
N GLU A 235 6.13 21.77 -3.83
CA GLU A 235 7.40 21.37 -3.23
C GLU A 235 7.85 19.97 -3.70
N ILE A 236 6.94 19.00 -3.70
CA ILE A 236 7.24 17.64 -4.16
C ILE A 236 7.54 17.65 -5.67
N ARG A 237 6.79 18.40 -6.47
CA ARG A 237 7.00 18.52 -7.93
C ARG A 237 8.39 19.07 -8.25
N ASP A 238 8.80 20.12 -7.55
CA ASP A 238 10.13 20.73 -7.74
C ASP A 238 11.27 19.75 -7.42
N ARG A 239 11.06 18.87 -6.42
CA ARG A 239 12.00 17.79 -6.11
C ARG A 239 12.08 16.71 -7.19
N PHE A 240 11.01 16.56 -7.98
CA PHE A 240 10.98 15.66 -9.13
C PHE A 240 11.72 16.22 -10.34
N GLU A 241 11.54 17.54 -10.64
CA GLU A 241 12.12 18.17 -11.81
C GLU A 241 13.60 18.52 -11.63
N GLY A 242 14.08 18.60 -10.40
CA GLY A 242 15.47 18.88 -10.05
C GLY A 242 16.41 17.65 -10.03
N VAL A 243 15.98 16.49 -10.59
CA VAL A 243 16.75 15.22 -10.55
C VAL A 243 17.13 14.75 -11.96
#